data_6a876e4f4790f4b2f0704e33c5c4ca67
#
_entry.id   6a876e4f4790f4b2f0704e33c5c4ca67
#
_cell.length_a   1.000
_cell.length_b   1.000
_cell.length_c   1.000
_cell.angle_alpha   90.00
_cell.angle_beta   90.00
_cell.angle_gamma   90.00
#
_symmetry.space_group_name_H-M   'P 1'
#
loop_
_entity.id
_entity.type
_entity.pdbx_description
1 polymer ?
#
loop_
_entity_poly.entity_id
_entity_poly.type
_entity_poly.pdbx_seq_one_letter_code
_entity_poly.pdbx_strand_id
1 'polypeptide(L)'
;MAAQRETVEDSTVAHTEYGTLRGTTDGGVNVWRGIAYAEQPVGARRFRAPAPPASWSGVRHAVEHGPLPPQGRSFVGGGRDDPKVRDEACLTLTVWSPDPGAALPVMVWIPGGAFVYGAGQLQLYNGSRLAANGNVVVVNVTYRLGVFGGFELGDLGPGFDDNLALRDQVAALQWVRDNIGAFGGDPGHVTVFGESAGATSVLALLASPLADGLFSRAIAQSPALPLIADRETRARQARTFVERLGVSVDEVKSLPQRQLRRAAGQLQGESAAHTPTLAYGLTHGVDSLPMHPIDAARVGGVWPIPLIVGTNSHEASMFAWGKPPMLPTTQPMVDSYFARTAPAAKDRVLAAYPDYPRRRALIALGSDTMFGAPTWAFADAYAEHAPAYVYRFDHAAWSLRLLGLGATHGSEIVHVQHSYGSYLGRKV
;
A
#
# COMPACT_ATOMS: atom_id res chain seq x y z
N MET A 1 17.82 -21.92 51.85
CA MET A 1 16.79 -21.74 50.82
C MET A 1 17.21 -20.58 49.92
N ALA A 2 17.85 -20.87 48.81
CA ALA A 2 18.18 -19.85 47.80
C ALA A 2 16.93 -19.61 46.96
N ALA A 3 16.38 -18.40 47.04
CA ALA A 3 15.31 -17.98 46.17
C ALA A 3 15.83 -17.98 44.71
N GLN A 4 15.26 -18.83 43.88
CA GLN A 4 15.38 -18.72 42.43
C GLN A 4 14.83 -17.33 42.07
N ARG A 5 15.70 -16.40 41.68
CA ARG A 5 15.29 -15.22 40.93
C ARG A 5 14.85 -15.75 39.56
N GLU A 6 13.55 -15.85 39.32
CA GLU A 6 13.00 -15.86 37.99
C GLU A 6 13.55 -14.61 37.28
N THR A 7 14.42 -14.81 36.32
CA THR A 7 14.82 -13.76 35.41
C THR A 7 13.57 -13.41 34.60
N VAL A 8 12.91 -12.29 34.96
CA VAL A 8 11.87 -11.71 34.13
C VAL A 8 12.54 -11.43 32.79
N GLU A 9 12.19 -12.22 31.79
CA GLU A 9 12.70 -12.05 30.44
C GLU A 9 12.32 -10.62 29.99
N ASP A 10 13.29 -9.87 29.47
CA ASP A 10 13.07 -8.49 29.01
C ASP A 10 12.09 -8.51 27.85
N SER A 11 10.84 -8.11 28.08
CA SER A 11 9.73 -8.15 27.11
C SER A 11 10.01 -7.37 25.81
N THR A 12 11.10 -6.60 25.77
CA THR A 12 11.53 -5.90 24.56
C THR A 12 12.54 -6.70 23.72
N VAL A 13 12.92 -7.92 24.14
CA VAL A 13 13.82 -8.80 23.37
C VAL A 13 12.99 -9.82 22.57
N ALA A 14 13.25 -9.92 21.28
CA ALA A 14 12.63 -10.88 20.38
C ALA A 14 13.68 -11.70 19.64
N HIS A 15 13.52 -13.03 19.60
CA HIS A 15 14.41 -13.98 18.94
C HIS A 15 13.80 -14.41 17.59
N THR A 16 14.28 -13.83 16.51
CA THR A 16 13.83 -14.15 15.15
C THR A 16 14.72 -15.23 14.53
N GLU A 17 14.28 -15.81 13.40
CA GLU A 17 15.13 -16.76 12.63
C GLU A 17 16.46 -16.15 12.15
N TYR A 18 16.50 -14.81 12.02
CA TYR A 18 17.70 -14.11 11.54
C TYR A 18 18.63 -13.64 12.65
N GLY A 19 18.14 -13.51 13.88
CA GLY A 19 18.92 -13.07 15.04
C GLY A 19 18.07 -12.36 16.08
N THR A 20 18.70 -11.92 17.15
CA THR A 20 18.02 -11.26 18.29
C THR A 20 17.86 -9.77 18.05
N LEU A 21 16.66 -9.28 18.33
CA LEU A 21 16.27 -7.87 18.29
C LEU A 21 15.96 -7.35 19.67
N ARG A 22 16.32 -6.10 19.95
CA ARG A 22 15.89 -5.37 21.15
C ARG A 22 15.13 -4.13 20.72
N GLY A 23 13.86 -4.07 21.09
CA GLY A 23 12.98 -2.93 20.89
C GLY A 23 12.98 -1.97 22.07
N THR A 24 11.88 -1.24 22.23
CA THR A 24 11.60 -0.31 23.32
C THR A 24 10.11 -0.35 23.65
N THR A 25 9.69 0.44 24.65
CA THR A 25 8.28 0.58 25.04
C THR A 25 7.79 1.96 24.66
N ASP A 26 6.58 2.05 24.12
CA ASP A 26 5.90 3.29 23.73
C ASP A 26 4.44 3.23 24.20
N GLY A 27 4.08 4.05 25.20
CA GLY A 27 2.71 4.10 25.74
C GLY A 27 2.22 2.78 26.36
N GLY A 28 3.12 1.95 26.90
CA GLY A 28 2.78 0.65 27.50
C GLY A 28 2.72 -0.51 26.50
N VAL A 29 3.06 -0.26 25.24
CA VAL A 29 3.16 -1.27 24.18
C VAL A 29 4.63 -1.47 23.81
N ASN A 30 5.08 -2.70 23.64
CA ASN A 30 6.42 -2.98 23.14
C ASN A 30 6.47 -2.67 21.65
N VAL A 31 7.58 -2.07 21.19
CA VAL A 31 7.74 -1.68 19.78
C VAL A 31 9.15 -1.96 19.27
N TRP A 32 9.23 -2.56 18.10
CA TRP A 32 10.47 -2.80 17.35
C TRP A 32 10.37 -2.09 16.00
N ARG A 33 11.30 -1.17 15.74
CA ARG A 33 11.31 -0.29 14.56
C ARG A 33 12.46 -0.64 13.62
N GLY A 34 12.24 -0.46 12.31
CA GLY A 34 13.30 -0.60 11.32
C GLY A 34 13.81 -2.03 11.13
N ILE A 35 12.98 -3.03 11.38
CA ILE A 35 13.33 -4.45 11.17
C ILE A 35 13.41 -4.72 9.67
N ALA A 36 14.58 -5.11 9.18
CA ALA A 36 14.73 -5.53 7.79
C ALA A 36 14.05 -6.91 7.57
N TYR A 37 13.07 -6.97 6.68
CA TYR A 37 12.40 -8.22 6.31
C TYR A 37 12.97 -8.85 5.03
N ALA A 38 13.85 -8.14 4.34
CA ALA A 38 14.56 -8.60 3.15
C ALA A 38 15.95 -7.96 3.08
N GLU A 39 16.85 -8.53 2.27
CA GLU A 39 18.06 -7.82 1.86
C GLU A 39 17.73 -6.51 1.19
N GLN A 40 18.50 -5.47 1.50
CA GLN A 40 18.18 -4.15 0.98
C GLN A 40 18.38 -4.06 -0.54
N PRO A 41 17.44 -3.44 -1.29
CA PRO A 41 17.41 -3.47 -2.75
C PRO A 41 18.35 -2.41 -3.37
N VAL A 42 19.61 -2.46 -3.01
CA VAL A 42 20.65 -1.53 -3.44
C VAL A 42 21.71 -2.23 -4.32
N GLY A 43 22.42 -1.46 -5.13
CA GLY A 43 23.48 -1.98 -5.99
C GLY A 43 22.98 -3.06 -6.95
N ALA A 44 23.53 -4.24 -6.92
CA ALA A 44 23.15 -5.36 -7.79
C ALA A 44 21.72 -5.88 -7.54
N ARG A 45 21.12 -5.56 -6.40
CA ARG A 45 19.74 -5.93 -6.08
C ARG A 45 18.70 -4.88 -6.50
N ARG A 46 19.13 -3.71 -6.96
CA ARG A 46 18.22 -2.73 -7.52
C ARG A 46 17.41 -3.35 -8.66
N PHE A 47 16.10 -3.14 -8.68
CA PHE A 47 15.14 -3.72 -9.63
C PHE A 47 15.03 -5.26 -9.62
N ARG A 48 15.55 -5.92 -8.55
CA ARG A 48 15.39 -7.36 -8.37
C ARG A 48 14.32 -7.65 -7.32
N ALA A 49 13.70 -8.82 -7.43
CA ALA A 49 12.82 -9.37 -6.41
C ALA A 49 13.55 -9.41 -5.05
N PRO A 50 12.81 -9.21 -3.92
CA PRO A 50 13.41 -9.27 -2.60
C PRO A 50 14.00 -10.65 -2.32
N ALA A 51 15.07 -10.68 -1.54
CA ALA A 51 15.67 -11.93 -1.03
C ALA A 51 15.65 -11.89 0.50
N PRO A 52 15.65 -13.05 1.17
CA PRO A 52 15.68 -13.12 2.63
C PRO A 52 16.83 -12.32 3.23
N PRO A 53 16.67 -11.67 4.39
CA PRO A 53 17.74 -10.93 5.04
C PRO A 53 18.85 -11.86 5.53
N ALA A 54 20.08 -11.36 5.59
CA ALA A 54 21.17 -12.10 6.18
C ALA A 54 21.02 -12.25 7.70
N SER A 55 21.31 -13.44 8.22
CA SER A 55 21.33 -13.69 9.67
C SER A 55 22.51 -12.97 10.33
N TRP A 56 22.37 -12.69 11.64
CA TRP A 56 23.40 -12.03 12.43
C TRP A 56 23.57 -12.67 13.81
N SER A 57 24.73 -12.48 14.41
CA SER A 57 25.00 -12.83 15.80
C SER A 57 24.86 -11.61 16.72
N GLY A 58 24.58 -11.86 18.00
CA GLY A 58 24.37 -10.81 19.00
C GLY A 58 23.02 -10.12 18.88
N VAL A 59 22.86 -9.02 19.62
CA VAL A 59 21.61 -8.26 19.70
C VAL A 59 21.68 -7.01 18.84
N ARG A 60 20.73 -6.84 17.93
CA ARG A 60 20.52 -5.59 17.18
C ARG A 60 19.44 -4.73 17.83
N HIS A 61 19.70 -3.44 17.96
CA HIS A 61 18.71 -2.49 18.46
C HIS A 61 17.72 -2.14 17.34
N ALA A 62 16.44 -2.36 17.60
CA ALA A 62 15.31 -2.05 16.73
C ALA A 62 14.48 -0.88 17.30
N VAL A 63 15.15 0.23 17.59
CA VAL A 63 14.56 1.40 18.28
C VAL A 63 14.31 2.59 17.37
N GLU A 64 14.93 2.61 16.19
CA GLU A 64 14.79 3.67 15.20
C GLU A 64 14.13 3.15 13.92
N HIS A 65 13.34 4.01 13.27
CA HIS A 65 12.76 3.70 11.97
C HIS A 65 13.84 3.66 10.87
N GLY A 66 13.65 2.78 9.90
CA GLY A 66 14.42 2.80 8.67
C GLY A 66 14.13 4.05 7.81
N PRO A 67 14.87 4.25 6.70
CA PRO A 67 14.60 5.35 5.78
C PRO A 67 13.26 5.19 5.07
N LEU A 68 12.67 6.30 4.61
CA LEU A 68 11.55 6.28 3.69
C LEU A 68 12.01 5.79 2.31
N PRO A 69 11.18 5.09 1.53
CA PRO A 69 11.45 4.84 0.12
C PRO A 69 11.73 6.15 -0.64
N PRO A 70 12.50 6.10 -1.73
CA PRO A 70 12.73 7.25 -2.57
C PRO A 70 11.44 7.85 -3.11
N GLN A 71 11.04 9.00 -2.59
CA GLN A 71 9.78 9.67 -2.93
C GLN A 71 9.89 11.19 -2.88
N GLY A 72 8.91 11.90 -3.47
CA GLY A 72 8.77 13.35 -3.35
C GLY A 72 8.26 13.78 -1.96
N ARG A 73 7.99 15.07 -1.81
CA ARG A 73 7.21 15.55 -0.67
C ARG A 73 5.75 15.11 -0.86
N SER A 74 5.17 14.56 0.19
CA SER A 74 3.76 14.17 0.23
C SER A 74 3.03 14.95 1.33
N PHE A 75 1.74 15.21 1.13
CA PHE A 75 0.87 15.76 2.17
C PHE A 75 0.48 14.70 3.22
N VAL A 76 0.55 13.41 2.85
CA VAL A 76 0.27 12.29 3.77
C VAL A 76 1.39 12.13 4.80
N GLY A 77 2.65 12.29 4.38
CA GLY A 77 3.80 12.38 5.27
C GLY A 77 4.05 13.85 5.63
N GLY A 78 4.59 14.11 6.78
CA GLY A 78 4.93 15.47 7.25
C GLY A 78 4.71 15.63 8.74
N GLY A 79 4.46 14.53 9.43
CA GLY A 79 4.51 14.48 10.88
C GLY A 79 5.87 14.92 11.41
N ARG A 80 5.88 15.45 12.65
CA ARG A 80 7.13 15.94 13.29
C ARG A 80 8.13 14.80 13.43
N ASP A 81 7.64 13.60 13.71
CA ASP A 81 8.40 12.40 14.02
C ASP A 81 8.60 11.48 12.79
N ASP A 82 8.12 11.91 11.60
CA ASP A 82 8.34 11.14 10.37
C ASP A 82 9.83 11.15 9.99
N PRO A 83 10.38 10.01 9.52
CA PRO A 83 11.76 9.93 9.05
C PRO A 83 12.03 10.95 7.94
N LYS A 84 13.19 11.60 8.00
CA LYS A 84 13.59 12.60 6.99
C LYS A 84 14.49 12.01 5.92
N VAL A 85 15.17 10.92 6.22
CA VAL A 85 16.06 10.20 5.30
C VAL A 85 15.23 9.41 4.30
N ARG A 86 15.58 9.50 3.02
CA ARG A 86 15.01 8.73 1.91
C ARG A 86 16.11 7.93 1.24
N ASP A 87 15.94 6.62 1.19
CA ASP A 87 16.93 5.71 0.64
C ASP A 87 16.26 4.51 -0.04
N GLU A 88 16.95 3.87 -0.97
CA GLU A 88 16.51 2.62 -1.56
C GLU A 88 16.57 1.46 -0.55
N ALA A 89 17.45 1.56 0.47
CA ALA A 89 17.55 0.60 1.57
C ALA A 89 16.35 0.72 2.55
N CYS A 90 15.13 0.56 2.06
CA CYS A 90 13.88 0.88 2.76
C CYS A 90 13.00 -0.34 3.10
N LEU A 91 13.45 -1.56 2.80
CA LEU A 91 12.65 -2.76 3.07
C LEU A 91 12.67 -3.10 4.57
N THR A 92 11.83 -2.38 5.31
CA THR A 92 11.72 -2.52 6.76
C THR A 92 10.27 -2.57 7.21
N LEU A 93 10.05 -3.14 8.38
CA LEU A 93 8.77 -3.12 9.08
C LEU A 93 8.93 -2.63 10.52
N THR A 94 7.80 -2.32 11.13
CA THR A 94 7.69 -1.98 12.56
C THR A 94 6.63 -2.87 13.18
N VAL A 95 6.92 -3.42 14.35
CA VAL A 95 6.01 -4.29 15.11
C VAL A 95 5.64 -3.60 16.42
N TRP A 96 4.36 -3.58 16.74
CA TRP A 96 3.83 -3.20 18.07
C TRP A 96 3.13 -4.41 18.67
N SER A 97 3.47 -4.74 19.92
CA SER A 97 2.85 -5.83 20.66
C SER A 97 2.52 -5.41 22.09
N PRO A 98 1.27 -5.58 22.54
CA PRO A 98 0.91 -5.31 23.94
C PRO A 98 1.44 -6.41 24.88
N ASP A 99 1.58 -7.65 24.39
CA ASP A 99 2.07 -8.80 25.15
C ASP A 99 2.87 -9.76 24.26
N PRO A 100 4.20 -9.68 24.27
CA PRO A 100 5.07 -10.57 23.49
C PRO A 100 5.03 -12.04 23.94
N GLY A 101 4.51 -12.35 25.11
CA GLY A 101 4.37 -13.72 25.61
C GLY A 101 3.06 -14.41 25.22
N ALA A 102 2.14 -13.69 24.57
CA ALA A 102 0.84 -14.22 24.13
C ALA A 102 0.90 -14.82 22.71
N ALA A 103 -0.24 -15.29 22.21
CA ALA A 103 -0.48 -15.66 20.82
C ALA A 103 -1.64 -14.83 20.29
N LEU A 104 -1.39 -13.54 20.06
CA LEU A 104 -2.41 -12.55 19.68
C LEU A 104 -2.66 -12.56 18.18
N PRO A 105 -3.88 -12.20 17.72
CA PRO A 105 -4.12 -11.93 16.31
C PRO A 105 -3.17 -10.84 15.78
N VAL A 106 -2.79 -10.97 14.51
CA VAL A 106 -1.84 -10.06 13.86
C VAL A 106 -2.55 -9.23 12.80
N MET A 107 -2.32 -7.92 12.80
CA MET A 107 -2.80 -6.99 11.78
C MET A 107 -1.63 -6.40 11.01
N VAL A 108 -1.54 -6.69 9.71
CA VAL A 108 -0.45 -6.23 8.84
C VAL A 108 -0.94 -5.08 7.96
N TRP A 109 -0.44 -3.88 8.21
CA TRP A 109 -0.77 -2.67 7.45
C TRP A 109 0.07 -2.51 6.20
N ILE A 110 -0.58 -2.37 5.05
CA ILE A 110 0.02 -2.00 3.78
C ILE A 110 -0.36 -0.55 3.45
N PRO A 111 0.59 0.39 3.51
CA PRO A 111 0.32 1.80 3.25
C PRO A 111 -0.13 2.09 1.82
N GLY A 112 -1.04 3.05 1.67
CA GLY A 112 -1.39 3.64 0.38
C GLY A 112 -0.41 4.73 -0.09
N GLY A 113 -0.86 5.49 -1.10
CA GLY A 113 -0.10 6.59 -1.70
C GLY A 113 0.22 6.38 -3.18
N ALA A 114 -0.69 5.74 -3.93
CA ALA A 114 -0.63 5.54 -5.39
C ALA A 114 0.67 4.85 -5.87
N PHE A 115 1.30 4.02 -5.03
CA PHE A 115 2.61 3.40 -5.27
C PHE A 115 3.76 4.41 -5.48
N VAL A 116 3.57 5.67 -5.13
CA VAL A 116 4.54 6.78 -5.31
C VAL A 116 4.97 7.39 -3.99
N TYR A 117 4.07 7.41 -3.00
CA TYR A 117 4.24 8.02 -1.69
C TYR A 117 3.87 7.03 -0.58
N GLY A 118 4.23 7.39 0.65
CA GLY A 118 3.88 6.62 1.83
C GLY A 118 5.05 5.81 2.40
N ALA A 119 4.83 5.24 3.56
CA ALA A 119 5.70 4.27 4.23
C ALA A 119 5.02 3.80 5.52
N GLY A 120 5.29 2.58 5.96
CA GLY A 120 4.68 2.02 7.17
C GLY A 120 5.01 2.77 8.46
N GLN A 121 6.15 3.44 8.52
CA GLN A 121 6.64 4.18 9.69
C GLN A 121 6.12 5.61 9.83
N LEU A 122 5.18 6.06 8.99
CA LEU A 122 4.61 7.40 9.15
C LEU A 122 3.79 7.51 10.43
N GLN A 123 3.84 8.66 11.09
CA GLN A 123 3.12 8.92 12.34
C GLN A 123 1.60 8.70 12.21
N LEU A 124 1.05 8.92 11.02
CA LEU A 124 -0.36 8.64 10.70
C LEU A 124 -0.72 7.17 10.94
N TYR A 125 0.23 6.27 10.78
CA TYR A 125 0.04 4.82 10.89
C TYR A 125 0.62 4.24 12.19
N ASN A 126 0.86 5.06 13.22
CA ASN A 126 1.35 4.57 14.50
C ASN A 126 0.39 3.53 15.11
N GLY A 127 0.84 2.27 15.17
CA GLY A 127 0.03 1.11 15.57
C GLY A 127 -0.14 0.93 17.08
N SER A 128 0.50 1.75 17.93
CA SER A 128 0.50 1.53 19.39
C SER A 128 -0.90 1.51 19.99
N ARG A 129 -1.78 2.44 19.56
CA ARG A 129 -3.16 2.49 20.07
C ARG A 129 -4.04 1.36 19.55
N LEU A 130 -3.87 0.99 18.27
CA LEU A 130 -4.58 -0.15 17.71
C LEU A 130 -4.17 -1.44 18.41
N ALA A 131 -2.86 -1.63 18.65
CA ALA A 131 -2.34 -2.78 19.37
C ALA A 131 -2.88 -2.84 20.82
N ALA A 132 -2.81 -1.74 21.56
CA ALA A 132 -3.28 -1.68 22.95
C ALA A 132 -4.78 -1.89 23.08
N ASN A 133 -5.59 -1.20 22.26
CA ASN A 133 -7.06 -1.23 22.39
C ASN A 133 -7.66 -2.50 21.79
N GLY A 134 -7.07 -3.03 20.73
CA GLY A 134 -7.53 -4.24 20.04
C GLY A 134 -6.98 -5.54 20.62
N ASN A 135 -6.00 -5.46 21.52
CA ASN A 135 -5.23 -6.61 22.02
C ASN A 135 -4.70 -7.45 20.84
N VAL A 136 -4.02 -6.81 19.90
CA VAL A 136 -3.49 -7.41 18.68
C VAL A 136 -2.04 -7.01 18.46
N VAL A 137 -1.27 -7.83 17.76
CA VAL A 137 0.03 -7.42 17.24
C VAL A 137 -0.19 -6.62 15.94
N VAL A 138 0.39 -5.43 15.84
CA VAL A 138 0.32 -4.60 14.63
C VAL A 138 1.67 -4.58 13.94
N VAL A 139 1.67 -4.82 12.63
CA VAL A 139 2.86 -4.79 11.78
C VAL A 139 2.63 -3.79 10.65
N ASN A 140 3.49 -2.79 10.53
CA ASN A 140 3.44 -1.86 9.41
C ASN A 140 4.60 -2.12 8.46
N VAL A 141 4.28 -2.32 7.18
CA VAL A 141 5.24 -2.66 6.14
C VAL A 141 5.67 -1.41 5.37
N THR A 142 6.95 -1.27 5.10
CA THR A 142 7.49 -0.31 4.15
C THR A 142 8.06 -1.07 2.95
N TYR A 143 7.58 -0.75 1.75
CA TYR A 143 7.92 -1.41 0.50
C TYR A 143 8.40 -0.39 -0.54
N ARG A 144 9.05 -0.83 -1.61
CA ARG A 144 9.54 0.04 -2.68
C ARG A 144 8.41 0.77 -3.39
N LEU A 145 8.68 2.02 -3.73
CA LEU A 145 7.73 2.94 -4.36
C LEU A 145 8.33 3.57 -5.63
N GLY A 146 7.47 4.25 -6.38
CA GLY A 146 7.88 5.01 -7.55
C GLY A 146 8.59 4.13 -8.58
N VAL A 147 9.65 4.66 -9.18
CA VAL A 147 10.42 3.93 -10.21
C VAL A 147 11.11 2.67 -9.68
N PHE A 148 11.28 2.53 -8.36
CA PHE A 148 11.96 1.38 -7.75
C PHE A 148 11.03 0.23 -7.37
N GLY A 149 9.71 0.45 -7.34
CA GLY A 149 8.77 -0.58 -6.91
C GLY A 149 7.40 -0.53 -7.56
N GLY A 150 6.87 0.67 -7.80
CA GLY A 150 5.55 0.88 -8.41
C GLY A 150 5.58 1.14 -9.92
N PHE A 151 6.75 1.11 -10.55
CA PHE A 151 6.92 1.26 -11.99
C PHE A 151 7.44 -0.07 -12.56
N GLU A 152 6.75 -0.62 -13.53
CA GLU A 152 7.05 -1.94 -14.07
C GLU A 152 8.20 -1.88 -15.08
N LEU A 153 9.27 -2.60 -14.81
CA LEU A 153 10.45 -2.68 -15.66
C LEU A 153 10.80 -4.13 -16.08
N GLY A 154 10.05 -5.13 -15.62
CA GLY A 154 10.35 -6.55 -15.83
C GLY A 154 10.51 -6.94 -17.30
N ASP A 155 9.77 -6.31 -18.20
CA ASP A 155 9.86 -6.56 -19.65
C ASP A 155 11.10 -5.93 -20.33
N LEU A 156 11.94 -5.20 -19.62
CA LEU A 156 13.19 -4.66 -20.17
C LEU A 156 14.27 -5.74 -20.34
N GLY A 157 14.14 -6.87 -19.64
CA GLY A 157 15.04 -8.01 -19.80
C GLY A 157 15.73 -8.45 -18.53
N PRO A 158 16.77 -9.31 -18.65
CA PRO A 158 17.45 -9.88 -17.48
C PRO A 158 17.96 -8.81 -16.52
N GLY A 159 17.69 -9.00 -15.23
CA GLY A 159 18.09 -8.06 -14.18
C GLY A 159 17.01 -7.08 -13.75
N PHE A 160 15.81 -7.19 -14.32
CA PHE A 160 14.60 -6.51 -13.88
C PHE A 160 13.54 -7.57 -13.58
N ASP A 161 12.93 -7.51 -12.41
CA ASP A 161 11.84 -8.39 -12.02
C ASP A 161 10.52 -7.60 -11.97
N ASP A 162 9.40 -8.28 -12.20
CA ASP A 162 8.07 -7.69 -12.22
C ASP A 162 7.51 -7.39 -10.82
N ASN A 163 6.54 -6.48 -10.76
CA ASN A 163 5.71 -6.21 -9.57
C ASN A 163 6.50 -6.08 -8.26
N LEU A 164 7.59 -5.35 -8.25
CA LEU A 164 8.50 -5.29 -7.10
C LEU A 164 7.80 -4.85 -5.81
N ALA A 165 6.84 -3.92 -5.88
CA ALA A 165 6.06 -3.50 -4.72
C ALA A 165 5.23 -4.67 -4.14
N LEU A 166 4.58 -5.47 -4.99
CA LEU A 166 3.81 -6.64 -4.56
C LEU A 166 4.72 -7.73 -3.99
N ARG A 167 5.86 -7.98 -4.64
CA ARG A 167 6.85 -8.97 -4.16
C ARG A 167 7.46 -8.57 -2.82
N ASP A 168 7.70 -7.28 -2.58
CA ASP A 168 8.16 -6.78 -1.28
C ASP A 168 7.10 -7.03 -0.19
N GLN A 169 5.83 -6.82 -0.49
CA GLN A 169 4.72 -7.09 0.44
C GLN A 169 4.59 -8.60 0.74
N VAL A 170 4.75 -9.45 -0.28
CA VAL A 170 4.80 -10.91 -0.10
C VAL A 170 5.98 -11.30 0.81
N ALA A 171 7.17 -10.76 0.58
CA ALA A 171 8.33 -11.03 1.41
C ALA A 171 8.14 -10.57 2.87
N ALA A 172 7.47 -9.43 3.08
CA ALA A 172 7.12 -8.97 4.42
C ALA A 172 6.13 -9.93 5.12
N LEU A 173 5.14 -10.44 4.39
CA LEU A 173 4.18 -11.42 4.92
C LEU A 173 4.84 -12.77 5.20
N GLN A 174 5.78 -13.22 4.37
CA GLN A 174 6.60 -14.40 4.65
C GLN A 174 7.41 -14.21 5.93
N TRP A 175 8.04 -13.03 6.08
CA TRP A 175 8.75 -12.70 7.31
C TRP A 175 7.82 -12.72 8.54
N VAL A 176 6.61 -12.19 8.42
CA VAL A 176 5.59 -12.22 9.49
C VAL A 176 5.24 -13.66 9.85
N ARG A 177 4.93 -14.51 8.88
CA ARG A 177 4.65 -15.93 9.10
C ARG A 177 5.75 -16.62 9.91
N ASP A 178 7.00 -16.36 9.56
CA ASP A 178 8.15 -17.08 10.08
C ASP A 178 8.62 -16.51 11.45
N ASN A 179 8.31 -15.24 11.76
CA ASN A 179 8.93 -14.56 12.91
C ASN A 179 7.97 -13.94 13.91
N ILE A 180 6.67 -13.75 13.57
CA ILE A 180 5.77 -12.93 14.42
C ILE A 180 5.49 -13.57 15.77
N GLY A 181 5.67 -14.87 15.91
CA GLY A 181 5.61 -15.60 17.18
C GLY A 181 6.57 -15.05 18.23
N ALA A 182 7.77 -14.59 17.82
CA ALA A 182 8.75 -13.99 18.71
C ALA A 182 8.30 -12.63 19.31
N PHE A 183 7.20 -12.07 18.78
CA PHE A 183 6.60 -10.80 19.21
C PHE A 183 5.21 -11.01 19.84
N GLY A 184 4.84 -12.26 20.13
CA GLY A 184 3.54 -12.62 20.69
C GLY A 184 2.39 -12.62 19.71
N GLY A 185 2.66 -12.70 18.40
CA GLY A 185 1.64 -12.83 17.36
C GLY A 185 1.40 -14.28 16.94
N ASP A 186 0.16 -14.61 16.58
CA ASP A 186 -0.19 -15.91 16.00
C ASP A 186 -0.10 -15.85 14.47
N PRO A 187 0.85 -16.55 13.82
CA PRO A 187 0.98 -16.57 12.37
C PRO A 187 -0.21 -17.20 11.64
N GLY A 188 -1.05 -18.00 12.33
CA GLY A 188 -2.30 -18.57 11.80
C GLY A 188 -3.47 -17.56 11.79
N HIS A 189 -3.36 -16.45 12.50
CA HIS A 189 -4.40 -15.42 12.62
C HIS A 189 -3.95 -14.05 12.08
N VAL A 190 -3.45 -14.02 10.86
CA VAL A 190 -2.99 -12.80 10.19
C VAL A 190 -4.13 -12.17 9.39
N THR A 191 -4.41 -10.89 9.66
CA THR A 191 -5.29 -10.03 8.86
C THR A 191 -4.43 -9.00 8.12
N VAL A 192 -4.46 -9.01 6.79
CA VAL A 192 -3.83 -7.96 5.97
C VAL A 192 -4.83 -6.85 5.73
N PHE A 193 -4.42 -5.59 5.98
CA PHE A 193 -5.28 -4.46 5.73
C PHE A 193 -4.51 -3.28 5.11
N GLY A 194 -5.21 -2.46 4.33
CA GLY A 194 -4.60 -1.34 3.65
C GLY A 194 -5.63 -0.37 3.09
N GLU A 195 -5.19 0.82 2.74
CA GLU A 195 -6.02 1.86 2.14
C GLU A 195 -5.46 2.27 0.79
N SER A 196 -6.36 2.66 -0.17
CA SER A 196 -5.95 3.18 -1.48
C SER A 196 -5.09 2.16 -2.26
N ALA A 197 -3.86 2.54 -2.67
CA ALA A 197 -2.90 1.62 -3.28
C ALA A 197 -2.56 0.43 -2.36
N GLY A 198 -2.58 0.61 -1.03
CA GLY A 198 -2.45 -0.47 -0.07
C GLY A 198 -3.63 -1.44 -0.12
N ALA A 199 -4.86 -0.95 -0.24
CA ALA A 199 -6.04 -1.77 -0.45
C ALA A 199 -6.04 -2.46 -1.83
N THR A 200 -5.55 -1.78 -2.87
CA THR A 200 -5.31 -2.37 -4.19
C THR A 200 -4.33 -3.53 -4.08
N SER A 201 -3.27 -3.37 -3.28
CA SER A 201 -2.32 -4.44 -2.98
C SER A 201 -2.98 -5.61 -2.24
N VAL A 202 -3.84 -5.35 -1.25
CA VAL A 202 -4.60 -6.39 -0.53
C VAL A 202 -5.42 -7.24 -1.51
N LEU A 203 -6.16 -6.60 -2.44
CA LEU A 203 -6.94 -7.32 -3.44
C LEU A 203 -6.05 -8.05 -4.47
N ALA A 204 -4.87 -7.50 -4.80
CA ALA A 204 -3.89 -8.17 -5.65
C ALA A 204 -3.26 -9.39 -4.94
N LEU A 205 -2.99 -9.31 -3.63
CA LEU A 205 -2.50 -10.44 -2.82
C LEU A 205 -3.54 -11.58 -2.77
N LEU A 206 -4.84 -11.26 -2.71
CA LEU A 206 -5.90 -12.28 -2.81
C LEU A 206 -5.89 -13.03 -4.16
N ALA A 207 -5.41 -12.40 -5.24
CA ALA A 207 -5.32 -12.97 -6.59
C ALA A 207 -3.90 -13.44 -6.96
N SER A 208 -2.93 -13.30 -6.05
CA SER A 208 -1.53 -13.65 -6.30
C SER A 208 -1.20 -15.06 -5.80
N PRO A 209 -0.64 -15.94 -6.64
CA PRO A 209 -0.19 -17.25 -6.18
C PRO A 209 0.97 -17.18 -5.19
N LEU A 210 1.72 -16.06 -5.15
CA LEU A 210 2.84 -15.86 -4.24
C LEU A 210 2.39 -15.63 -2.78
N ALA A 211 1.12 -15.34 -2.55
CA ALA A 211 0.57 -14.99 -1.24
C ALA A 211 -0.20 -16.14 -0.57
N ASP A 212 -0.13 -17.35 -1.13
CA ASP A 212 -0.81 -18.53 -0.62
C ASP A 212 -0.47 -18.80 0.85
N GLY A 213 -1.50 -18.92 1.70
CA GLY A 213 -1.36 -19.26 3.11
C GLY A 213 -0.68 -18.21 3.99
N LEU A 214 -0.39 -17.00 3.48
CA LEU A 214 0.31 -15.96 4.24
C LEU A 214 -0.63 -15.14 5.16
N PHE A 215 -1.93 -15.18 4.95
CA PHE A 215 -2.92 -14.49 5.78
C PHE A 215 -4.28 -15.18 5.71
N SER A 216 -5.10 -15.00 6.74
CA SER A 216 -6.40 -15.67 6.90
C SER A 216 -7.60 -14.73 6.81
N ARG A 217 -7.39 -13.41 6.74
CA ARG A 217 -8.43 -12.38 6.60
C ARG A 217 -7.87 -11.16 5.86
N ALA A 218 -8.75 -10.40 5.22
CA ALA A 218 -8.38 -9.21 4.48
C ALA A 218 -9.33 -8.03 4.74
N ILE A 219 -8.78 -6.80 4.76
CA ILE A 219 -9.56 -5.56 4.80
C ILE A 219 -9.01 -4.61 3.75
N ALA A 220 -9.83 -4.24 2.76
CA ALA A 220 -9.45 -3.33 1.69
C ALA A 220 -10.26 -2.02 1.77
N GLN A 221 -9.59 -0.93 2.16
CA GLN A 221 -10.20 0.38 2.33
C GLN A 221 -9.98 1.23 1.09
N SER A 222 -11.05 1.57 0.37
CA SER A 222 -11.00 2.40 -0.84
C SER A 222 -9.97 1.92 -1.90
N PRO A 223 -10.02 0.65 -2.35
CA PRO A 223 -9.08 0.14 -3.33
C PRO A 223 -9.22 0.86 -4.67
N ALA A 224 -8.09 1.27 -5.25
CA ALA A 224 -8.01 1.94 -6.54
C ALA A 224 -7.60 0.92 -7.63
N LEU A 225 -8.47 -0.04 -7.95
CA LEU A 225 -8.17 -1.13 -8.89
C LEU A 225 -7.72 -0.68 -10.30
N PRO A 226 -8.13 0.51 -10.83
CA PRO A 226 -7.56 1.05 -12.06
C PRO A 226 -6.05 1.38 -12.01
N LEU A 227 -5.39 1.28 -10.85
CA LEU A 227 -3.92 1.32 -10.76
C LEU A 227 -3.26 0.02 -11.25
N ILE A 228 -4.03 -1.04 -11.43
CA ILE A 228 -3.54 -2.29 -12.01
C ILE A 228 -3.73 -2.23 -13.52
N ALA A 229 -2.66 -2.44 -14.29
CA ALA A 229 -2.71 -2.43 -15.74
C ALA A 229 -2.15 -3.73 -16.32
N ASP A 230 -2.48 -4.00 -17.58
CA ASP A 230 -1.97 -5.15 -18.30
C ASP A 230 -0.47 -5.01 -18.62
N ARG A 231 0.19 -6.17 -18.81
CA ARG A 231 1.62 -6.27 -19.13
C ARG A 231 2.01 -5.44 -20.35
N GLU A 232 1.19 -5.44 -21.42
CA GLU A 232 1.52 -4.72 -22.65
C GLU A 232 1.56 -3.20 -22.43
N THR A 233 0.58 -2.66 -21.70
CA THR A 233 0.53 -1.25 -21.32
C THR A 233 1.76 -0.87 -20.49
N ARG A 234 2.14 -1.68 -19.51
CA ARG A 234 3.32 -1.43 -18.67
C ARG A 234 4.62 -1.55 -19.46
N ALA A 235 4.75 -2.53 -20.35
CA ALA A 235 5.90 -2.68 -21.21
C ALA A 235 6.10 -1.47 -22.15
N ARG A 236 5.01 -0.91 -22.70
CA ARG A 236 5.09 0.36 -23.47
C ARG A 236 5.61 1.51 -22.62
N GLN A 237 5.11 1.66 -21.40
CA GLN A 237 5.56 2.68 -20.46
C GLN A 237 7.05 2.53 -20.10
N ALA A 238 7.51 1.29 -19.88
CA ALA A 238 8.92 0.98 -19.60
C ALA A 238 9.83 1.38 -20.77
N ARG A 239 9.45 1.05 -22.01
CA ARG A 239 10.22 1.46 -23.21
C ARG A 239 10.30 2.99 -23.34
N THR A 240 9.18 3.69 -23.24
CA THR A 240 9.15 5.16 -23.27
C THR A 240 9.99 5.78 -22.16
N PHE A 241 10.04 5.13 -20.98
CA PHE A 241 10.90 5.58 -19.89
C PHE A 241 12.39 5.48 -20.23
N VAL A 242 12.84 4.37 -20.79
CA VAL A 242 14.24 4.16 -21.21
C VAL A 242 14.62 5.11 -22.34
N GLU A 243 13.77 5.27 -23.35
CA GLU A 243 13.94 6.23 -24.43
C GLU A 243 14.16 7.67 -23.92
N ARG A 244 13.39 8.07 -22.91
CA ARG A 244 13.56 9.39 -22.27
C ARG A 244 14.85 9.55 -21.51
N LEU A 245 15.32 8.49 -20.89
CA LEU A 245 16.61 8.52 -20.21
C LEU A 245 17.76 8.68 -21.17
N GLY A 246 17.59 8.29 -22.45
CA GLY A 246 18.61 8.35 -23.48
C GLY A 246 19.82 7.45 -23.22
N VAL A 247 19.60 6.34 -22.51
CA VAL A 247 20.63 5.37 -22.12
C VAL A 247 20.22 3.96 -22.52
N SER A 248 21.15 3.02 -22.52
CA SER A 248 20.84 1.61 -22.68
C SER A 248 20.10 1.05 -21.45
N VAL A 249 19.38 -0.08 -21.63
CA VAL A 249 18.68 -0.76 -20.53
C VAL A 249 19.61 -1.11 -19.37
N ASP A 250 20.83 -1.58 -19.68
CA ASP A 250 21.80 -1.94 -18.64
C ASP A 250 22.28 -0.75 -17.81
N GLU A 251 22.43 0.42 -18.44
CA GLU A 251 22.82 1.64 -17.75
C GLU A 251 21.74 2.13 -16.78
N VAL A 252 20.45 1.81 -17.00
CA VAL A 252 19.34 2.19 -16.08
C VAL A 252 19.64 1.75 -14.65
N LYS A 253 20.24 0.56 -14.48
CA LYS A 253 20.54 0.00 -13.14
C LYS A 253 21.54 0.84 -12.34
N SER A 254 22.41 1.58 -13.00
CA SER A 254 23.48 2.37 -12.40
C SER A 254 23.17 3.86 -12.28
N LEU A 255 22.08 4.33 -12.90
CA LEU A 255 21.74 5.75 -12.89
C LEU A 255 21.45 6.28 -11.47
N PRO A 256 21.80 7.55 -11.20
CA PRO A 256 21.45 8.19 -9.94
C PRO A 256 19.94 8.18 -9.69
N GLN A 257 19.53 7.88 -8.47
CA GLN A 257 18.13 7.86 -8.00
C GLN A 257 17.34 9.10 -8.47
N ARG A 258 17.97 10.30 -8.38
CA ARG A 258 17.31 11.55 -8.76
C ARG A 258 16.96 11.61 -10.24
N GLN A 259 17.82 11.06 -11.11
CA GLN A 259 17.59 11.04 -12.55
C GLN A 259 16.44 10.11 -12.91
N LEU A 260 16.43 8.89 -12.36
CA LEU A 260 15.36 7.92 -12.55
C LEU A 260 14.00 8.48 -12.08
N ARG A 261 13.95 9.05 -10.89
CA ARG A 261 12.73 9.66 -10.35
C ARG A 261 12.21 10.83 -11.19
N ARG A 262 13.10 11.66 -11.73
CA ARG A 262 12.72 12.78 -12.57
C ARG A 262 12.08 12.31 -13.88
N ALA A 263 12.71 11.36 -14.57
CA ALA A 263 12.19 10.79 -15.82
C ALA A 263 10.84 10.11 -15.62
N ALA A 264 10.71 9.29 -14.58
CA ALA A 264 9.44 8.62 -14.25
C ALA A 264 8.34 9.62 -13.85
N GLY A 265 8.67 10.70 -13.13
CA GLY A 265 7.73 11.76 -12.78
C GLY A 265 7.23 12.55 -13.99
N GLN A 266 8.07 12.77 -15.00
CA GLN A 266 7.67 13.40 -16.26
C GLN A 266 6.70 12.51 -17.04
N LEU A 267 7.00 11.22 -17.15
CA LEU A 267 6.11 10.25 -17.78
C LEU A 267 4.75 10.17 -17.07
N GLN A 268 4.75 10.19 -15.74
CA GLN A 268 3.53 10.24 -14.93
C GLN A 268 2.69 11.48 -15.24
N GLY A 269 3.31 12.65 -15.32
CA GLY A 269 2.61 13.91 -15.64
C GLY A 269 1.92 13.88 -16.99
N GLU A 270 2.58 13.32 -18.01
CA GLU A 270 2.00 13.15 -19.34
C GLU A 270 0.91 12.08 -19.38
N SER A 271 1.13 10.96 -18.71
CA SER A 271 0.10 9.91 -18.58
C SER A 271 -1.17 10.46 -17.91
N ALA A 272 -1.02 11.20 -16.82
CA ALA A 272 -2.15 11.82 -16.11
C ALA A 272 -2.92 12.84 -16.97
N ALA A 273 -2.24 13.54 -17.87
CA ALA A 273 -2.89 14.49 -18.80
C ALA A 273 -3.71 13.80 -19.89
N HIS A 274 -3.35 12.57 -20.25
CA HIS A 274 -3.89 11.88 -21.41
C HIS A 274 -4.61 10.56 -21.12
N THR A 275 -4.38 9.97 -19.95
CA THR A 275 -5.02 8.71 -19.53
C THR A 275 -5.37 8.76 -18.04
N PRO A 276 -6.49 8.17 -17.59
CA PRO A 276 -6.77 8.00 -16.17
C PRO A 276 -5.87 6.96 -15.50
N THR A 277 -5.04 6.25 -16.26
CA THR A 277 -4.09 5.27 -15.73
C THR A 277 -2.80 5.96 -15.34
N LEU A 278 -2.47 5.90 -14.06
CA LEU A 278 -1.19 6.34 -13.55
C LEU A 278 -0.08 5.44 -14.12
N ALA A 279 1.11 6.01 -14.37
CA ALA A 279 2.27 5.23 -14.81
C ALA A 279 2.79 4.27 -13.72
N TYR A 280 2.34 4.47 -12.50
CA TYR A 280 2.66 3.64 -11.34
C TYR A 280 1.49 2.74 -10.96
N GLY A 281 1.79 1.54 -10.51
CA GLY A 281 0.82 0.56 -10.07
C GLY A 281 1.32 -0.86 -10.29
N LEU A 282 0.43 -1.82 -10.14
CA LEU A 282 0.73 -3.23 -10.36
C LEU A 282 0.46 -3.65 -11.80
N THR A 283 1.04 -4.78 -12.18
CA THR A 283 0.92 -5.38 -13.52
C THR A 283 0.25 -6.73 -13.42
N HIS A 284 -0.84 -6.94 -14.17
CA HIS A 284 -1.39 -8.28 -14.36
C HIS A 284 -0.94 -8.90 -15.69
N GLY A 285 -1.05 -10.23 -15.82
CA GLY A 285 -0.53 -10.99 -16.95
C GLY A 285 0.93 -11.38 -16.78
N VAL A 286 1.42 -11.42 -15.52
CA VAL A 286 2.76 -11.86 -15.11
C VAL A 286 2.62 -12.89 -13.98
N ASP A 287 3.71 -13.65 -13.70
CA ASP A 287 3.66 -14.76 -12.73
C ASP A 287 3.25 -14.33 -11.33
N SER A 288 3.63 -13.13 -10.90
CA SER A 288 3.26 -12.60 -9.57
C SER A 288 1.79 -12.18 -9.47
N LEU A 289 1.14 -11.85 -10.58
CA LEU A 289 -0.28 -11.50 -10.68
C LEU A 289 -0.82 -11.93 -12.07
N PRO A 290 -1.25 -13.19 -12.23
CA PRO A 290 -1.64 -13.73 -13.53
C PRO A 290 -2.87 -13.06 -14.16
N MET A 291 -3.81 -12.61 -13.33
CA MET A 291 -5.06 -11.96 -13.76
C MET A 291 -5.30 -10.66 -13.01
N HIS A 292 -6.08 -9.77 -13.60
CA HIS A 292 -6.61 -8.63 -12.86
C HIS A 292 -7.51 -9.13 -11.72
N PRO A 293 -7.45 -8.57 -10.48
CA PRO A 293 -8.18 -9.11 -9.32
C PRO A 293 -9.69 -9.29 -9.54
N ILE A 294 -10.34 -8.38 -10.28
CA ILE A 294 -11.77 -8.52 -10.62
C ILE A 294 -12.01 -9.77 -11.48
N ASP A 295 -11.15 -10.03 -12.46
CA ASP A 295 -11.31 -11.18 -13.34
C ASP A 295 -10.94 -12.48 -12.62
N ALA A 296 -9.93 -12.44 -11.75
CA ALA A 296 -9.61 -13.55 -10.87
C ALA A 296 -10.80 -13.90 -9.95
N ALA A 297 -11.44 -12.90 -9.34
CA ALA A 297 -12.64 -13.11 -8.52
C ALA A 297 -13.79 -13.75 -9.31
N ARG A 298 -14.04 -13.29 -10.54
CA ARG A 298 -15.11 -13.85 -11.41
C ARG A 298 -14.94 -15.32 -11.72
N VAL A 299 -13.72 -15.82 -11.77
CA VAL A 299 -13.43 -17.23 -12.08
C VAL A 299 -13.03 -18.06 -10.86
N GLY A 300 -13.15 -17.52 -9.64
CA GLY A 300 -12.75 -18.20 -8.42
C GLY A 300 -11.23 -18.35 -8.24
N GLY A 301 -10.44 -17.58 -8.97
CA GLY A 301 -8.96 -17.55 -8.89
C GLY A 301 -8.43 -16.62 -7.79
N VAL A 302 -9.12 -16.57 -6.65
CA VAL A 302 -8.76 -15.75 -5.48
C VAL A 302 -8.76 -16.63 -4.22
N TRP A 303 -7.97 -16.26 -3.22
CA TRP A 303 -7.97 -16.97 -1.93
C TRP A 303 -9.30 -16.74 -1.22
N PRO A 304 -10.07 -17.82 -0.91
CA PRO A 304 -11.44 -17.71 -0.38
C PRO A 304 -11.43 -17.49 1.14
N ILE A 305 -11.03 -16.33 1.60
CA ILE A 305 -10.97 -15.93 3.01
C ILE A 305 -11.95 -14.78 3.29
N PRO A 306 -12.36 -14.55 4.56
CA PRO A 306 -13.22 -13.42 4.91
C PRO A 306 -12.60 -12.07 4.51
N LEU A 307 -13.39 -11.25 3.81
CA LEU A 307 -13.00 -9.91 3.32
C LEU A 307 -13.94 -8.84 3.84
N ILE A 308 -13.39 -7.75 4.35
CA ILE A 308 -14.09 -6.47 4.50
C ILE A 308 -13.58 -5.54 3.39
N VAL A 309 -14.47 -4.94 2.62
CA VAL A 309 -14.10 -3.98 1.56
C VAL A 309 -15.07 -2.82 1.52
N GLY A 310 -14.60 -1.62 1.25
CA GLY A 310 -15.50 -0.47 1.21
C GLY A 310 -14.85 0.78 0.67
N THR A 311 -15.64 1.86 0.62
CA THR A 311 -15.26 3.16 0.08
C THR A 311 -15.77 4.30 0.94
N ASN A 312 -15.20 5.48 0.73
CA ASN A 312 -15.70 6.73 1.32
C ASN A 312 -16.72 7.40 0.38
N SER A 313 -17.67 8.13 0.94
CA SER A 313 -18.76 8.71 0.14
C SER A 313 -18.34 9.85 -0.81
N HIS A 314 -17.15 10.45 -0.61
CA HIS A 314 -16.67 11.60 -1.39
C HIS A 314 -15.19 11.40 -1.85
N GLU A 315 -14.85 10.20 -2.31
CA GLU A 315 -13.47 9.79 -2.63
C GLU A 315 -12.68 10.82 -3.43
N ALA A 316 -13.21 11.25 -4.58
CA ALA A 316 -12.48 12.11 -5.50
C ALA A 316 -12.41 13.58 -5.07
N SER A 317 -13.06 14.00 -3.99
CA SER A 317 -13.18 15.41 -3.63
C SER A 317 -11.81 16.08 -3.35
N MET A 318 -10.90 15.40 -2.68
CA MET A 318 -9.54 15.93 -2.44
C MET A 318 -8.69 16.00 -3.72
N PHE A 319 -8.86 15.06 -4.63
CA PHE A 319 -8.10 15.01 -5.89
C PHE A 319 -8.53 16.11 -6.88
N ALA A 320 -9.77 16.61 -6.75
CA ALA A 320 -10.30 17.70 -7.56
C ALA A 320 -9.65 19.06 -7.22
N TRP A 321 -8.87 19.17 -6.13
CA TRP A 321 -8.16 20.39 -5.74
C TRP A 321 -6.73 20.43 -6.33
N GLY A 322 -6.21 19.30 -6.84
CA GLY A 322 -4.91 19.22 -7.52
C GLY A 322 -4.88 19.97 -8.86
N LYS A 323 -3.70 20.41 -9.29
CA LYS A 323 -3.48 21.03 -10.61
C LYS A 323 -2.27 20.39 -11.28
N PRO A 324 -2.44 19.56 -12.34
CA PRO A 324 -3.73 19.06 -12.86
C PRO A 324 -4.41 18.09 -11.88
N PRO A 325 -5.73 17.91 -11.98
CA PRO A 325 -6.43 16.88 -11.21
C PRO A 325 -5.88 15.49 -11.54
N MET A 326 -5.82 14.60 -10.54
CA MET A 326 -5.33 13.23 -10.72
C MET A 326 -6.40 12.25 -11.22
N LEU A 327 -7.67 12.60 -11.08
CA LEU A 327 -8.83 11.78 -11.44
C LEU A 327 -9.71 12.52 -12.43
N PRO A 328 -10.62 11.85 -13.17
CA PRO A 328 -11.51 12.47 -14.15
C PRO A 328 -12.60 13.33 -13.47
N THR A 329 -12.17 14.44 -12.86
CA THR A 329 -13.00 15.40 -12.15
C THR A 329 -13.23 16.71 -12.93
N THR A 330 -12.87 16.72 -14.20
CA THR A 330 -13.15 17.80 -15.15
C THR A 330 -13.78 17.24 -16.42
N GLN A 331 -14.61 18.04 -17.11
CA GLN A 331 -15.29 17.59 -18.34
C GLN A 331 -14.31 17.06 -19.39
N PRO A 332 -13.20 17.75 -19.75
CA PRO A 332 -12.25 17.21 -20.73
C PRO A 332 -11.62 15.87 -20.32
N MET A 333 -11.38 15.65 -19.04
CA MET A 333 -10.84 14.37 -18.55
C MET A 333 -11.89 13.26 -18.63
N VAL A 334 -13.14 13.54 -18.33
CA VAL A 334 -14.26 12.60 -18.49
C VAL A 334 -14.43 12.22 -19.97
N ASP A 335 -14.40 13.20 -20.87
CA ASP A 335 -14.49 12.96 -22.31
C ASP A 335 -13.32 12.07 -22.79
N SER A 336 -12.10 12.38 -22.37
CA SER A 336 -10.91 11.58 -22.67
C SER A 336 -10.99 10.17 -22.08
N TYR A 337 -11.51 10.02 -20.84
CA TYR A 337 -11.70 8.73 -20.20
C TYR A 337 -12.63 7.82 -21.03
N PHE A 338 -13.83 8.29 -21.36
CA PHE A 338 -14.79 7.49 -22.13
C PHE A 338 -14.31 7.20 -23.55
N ALA A 339 -13.68 8.17 -24.21
CA ALA A 339 -13.13 7.97 -25.56
C ALA A 339 -12.15 6.80 -25.64
N ARG A 340 -11.47 6.47 -24.54
CA ARG A 340 -10.45 5.43 -24.48
C ARG A 340 -10.93 4.12 -23.88
N THR A 341 -11.84 4.17 -22.92
CA THR A 341 -12.24 2.99 -22.14
C THR A 341 -13.55 2.39 -22.63
N ALA A 342 -14.57 3.22 -22.88
CA ALA A 342 -15.91 2.76 -23.23
C ALA A 342 -16.73 3.86 -23.96
N PRO A 343 -16.38 4.23 -25.20
CA PRO A 343 -17.04 5.31 -25.94
C PRO A 343 -18.56 5.15 -26.03
N ALA A 344 -19.03 3.93 -26.28
CA ALA A 344 -20.45 3.61 -26.42
C ALA A 344 -21.24 3.65 -25.10
N ALA A 345 -20.55 3.64 -23.95
CA ALA A 345 -21.20 3.68 -22.63
C ALA A 345 -21.38 5.10 -22.08
N LYS A 346 -20.72 6.11 -22.68
CA LYS A 346 -20.63 7.46 -22.13
C LYS A 346 -21.97 8.05 -21.76
N ASP A 347 -22.89 8.14 -22.74
CA ASP A 347 -24.18 8.81 -22.53
C ASP A 347 -25.04 8.06 -21.49
N ARG A 348 -25.03 6.73 -21.53
CA ARG A 348 -25.74 5.90 -20.55
C ARG A 348 -25.20 6.09 -19.13
N VAL A 349 -23.88 6.16 -18.95
CA VAL A 349 -23.27 6.39 -17.66
C VAL A 349 -23.54 7.80 -17.18
N LEU A 350 -23.40 8.82 -18.05
CA LEU A 350 -23.63 10.22 -17.68
C LEU A 350 -25.10 10.50 -17.29
N ALA A 351 -26.05 9.74 -17.83
CA ALA A 351 -27.47 9.81 -17.44
C ALA A 351 -27.70 9.48 -15.95
N ALA A 352 -26.81 8.73 -15.32
CA ALA A 352 -26.86 8.46 -13.87
C ALA A 352 -26.39 9.65 -13.01
N TYR A 353 -25.86 10.71 -13.64
CA TYR A 353 -25.38 11.93 -12.96
C TYR A 353 -26.18 13.15 -13.42
N PRO A 354 -27.41 13.38 -12.91
CA PRO A 354 -28.34 14.38 -13.46
C PRO A 354 -27.80 15.80 -13.39
N ASP A 355 -26.85 16.09 -12.52
CA ASP A 355 -26.19 17.39 -12.44
C ASP A 355 -24.96 17.56 -13.33
N TYR A 356 -24.63 16.55 -14.15
CA TYR A 356 -23.51 16.67 -15.09
C TYR A 356 -23.75 17.82 -16.09
N PRO A 357 -22.77 18.68 -16.37
CA PRO A 357 -21.35 18.64 -15.97
C PRO A 357 -20.99 19.49 -14.73
N ARG A 358 -21.88 19.69 -13.77
CA ARG A 358 -21.57 20.45 -12.56
C ARG A 358 -20.48 19.75 -11.74
N ARG A 359 -19.69 20.54 -11.00
CA ARG A 359 -18.52 20.06 -10.24
C ARG A 359 -18.84 18.86 -9.33
N ARG A 360 -19.99 18.86 -8.66
CA ARG A 360 -20.37 17.75 -7.77
C ARG A 360 -20.57 16.43 -8.52
N ALA A 361 -21.18 16.48 -9.70
CA ALA A 361 -21.36 15.28 -10.55
C ALA A 361 -20.03 14.76 -11.10
N LEU A 362 -19.13 15.68 -11.49
CA LEU A 362 -17.77 15.32 -11.92
C LEU A 362 -16.97 14.65 -10.79
N ILE A 363 -17.08 15.14 -9.55
CA ILE A 363 -16.44 14.51 -8.38
C ILE A 363 -17.05 13.13 -8.10
N ALA A 364 -18.38 13.00 -8.16
CA ALA A 364 -19.06 11.71 -7.98
C ALA A 364 -18.62 10.71 -9.04
N LEU A 365 -18.62 11.11 -10.33
CA LEU A 365 -18.16 10.27 -11.43
C LEU A 365 -16.68 9.84 -11.25
N GLY A 366 -15.80 10.76 -10.84
CA GLY A 366 -14.40 10.45 -10.54
C GLY A 366 -14.24 9.49 -9.35
N SER A 367 -15.10 9.61 -8.33
CA SER A 367 -15.15 8.67 -7.18
C SER A 367 -15.58 7.29 -7.65
N ASP A 368 -16.62 7.20 -8.45
CA ASP A 368 -17.14 5.91 -8.91
C ASP A 368 -16.22 5.24 -9.91
N THR A 369 -15.60 5.97 -10.82
CA THR A 369 -14.70 5.38 -11.83
C THR A 369 -13.40 4.83 -11.24
N MET A 370 -12.86 5.48 -10.21
CA MET A 370 -11.59 5.06 -9.60
C MET A 370 -11.80 4.06 -8.47
N PHE A 371 -12.81 4.27 -7.64
CA PHE A 371 -13.00 3.54 -6.39
C PHE A 371 -14.32 2.77 -6.35
N GLY A 372 -15.46 3.43 -6.51
CA GLY A 372 -16.77 2.84 -6.26
C GLY A 372 -17.07 1.64 -7.16
N ALA A 373 -17.20 1.85 -8.45
CA ALA A 373 -17.62 0.79 -9.38
C ALA A 373 -16.64 -0.40 -9.42
N PRO A 374 -15.30 -0.20 -9.45
CA PRO A 374 -14.36 -1.32 -9.40
C PRO A 374 -14.43 -2.11 -8.08
N THR A 375 -14.63 -1.43 -6.94
CA THR A 375 -14.77 -2.08 -5.63
C THR A 375 -16.01 -2.95 -5.58
N TRP A 376 -17.15 -2.43 -6.04
CA TRP A 376 -18.40 -3.20 -6.12
C TRP A 376 -18.27 -4.40 -7.06
N ALA A 377 -17.68 -4.19 -8.25
CA ALA A 377 -17.48 -5.28 -9.22
C ALA A 377 -16.60 -6.40 -8.67
N PHE A 378 -15.58 -6.06 -7.87
CA PHE A 378 -14.77 -7.05 -7.17
C PHE A 378 -15.56 -7.74 -6.07
N ALA A 379 -16.24 -6.98 -5.21
CA ALA A 379 -16.98 -7.51 -4.06
C ALA A 379 -18.10 -8.48 -4.48
N ASP A 380 -18.86 -8.13 -5.51
CA ASP A 380 -19.92 -8.98 -6.06
C ASP A 380 -19.35 -10.33 -6.55
N ALA A 381 -18.29 -10.27 -7.36
CA ALA A 381 -17.63 -11.48 -7.87
C ALA A 381 -17.00 -12.31 -6.73
N TYR A 382 -16.37 -11.66 -5.76
CA TYR A 382 -15.72 -12.33 -4.63
C TYR A 382 -16.73 -13.03 -3.71
N ALA A 383 -17.90 -12.42 -3.50
CA ALA A 383 -18.96 -12.94 -2.63
C ALA A 383 -19.53 -14.29 -3.09
N GLU A 384 -19.32 -14.67 -4.35
CA GLU A 384 -19.68 -15.99 -4.86
C GLU A 384 -18.77 -17.11 -4.31
N HIS A 385 -17.58 -16.77 -3.80
CA HIS A 385 -16.55 -17.73 -3.39
C HIS A 385 -16.21 -17.67 -1.89
N ALA A 386 -16.40 -16.51 -1.23
CA ALA A 386 -16.04 -16.31 0.17
C ALA A 386 -16.90 -15.22 0.84
N PRO A 387 -16.96 -15.19 2.19
CA PRO A 387 -17.66 -14.13 2.90
C PRO A 387 -17.07 -12.74 2.59
N ALA A 388 -17.91 -11.86 2.04
CA ALA A 388 -17.57 -10.47 1.76
C ALA A 388 -18.50 -9.52 2.51
N TYR A 389 -17.92 -8.56 3.24
CA TYR A 389 -18.63 -7.54 3.98
C TYR A 389 -18.30 -6.18 3.38
N VAL A 390 -19.33 -5.47 2.90
CA VAL A 390 -19.13 -4.20 2.20
C VAL A 390 -19.60 -3.03 3.08
N TYR A 391 -18.78 -1.96 3.16
CA TYR A 391 -19.13 -0.76 3.89
C TYR A 391 -19.01 0.50 3.01
N ARG A 392 -19.70 1.57 3.43
CA ARG A 392 -19.43 2.92 2.97
C ARG A 392 -19.19 3.83 4.17
N PHE A 393 -18.10 4.58 4.15
CA PHE A 393 -17.76 5.53 5.19
C PHE A 393 -18.29 6.91 4.84
N ASP A 394 -19.26 7.40 5.64
CA ASP A 394 -19.96 8.66 5.40
C ASP A 394 -19.56 9.78 6.38
N HIS A 395 -18.78 9.43 7.43
CA HIS A 395 -18.40 10.44 8.43
C HIS A 395 -17.37 11.42 7.87
N ALA A 396 -17.65 12.69 8.04
CA ALA A 396 -16.71 13.76 7.75
C ALA A 396 -16.61 14.70 8.96
N ALA A 397 -15.38 14.99 9.38
CA ALA A 397 -15.13 16.01 10.37
C ALA A 397 -15.68 17.38 9.92
N TRP A 398 -16.02 18.24 10.87
CA TRP A 398 -16.57 19.56 10.56
C TRP A 398 -15.65 20.39 9.66
N SER A 399 -14.32 20.25 9.82
CA SER A 399 -13.33 20.92 8.97
C SER A 399 -13.40 20.47 7.51
N LEU A 400 -13.56 19.17 7.25
CA LEU A 400 -13.72 18.62 5.91
C LEU A 400 -15.06 19.02 5.29
N ARG A 401 -16.12 19.09 6.09
CA ARG A 401 -17.44 19.59 5.65
C ARG A 401 -17.37 21.07 5.26
N LEU A 402 -16.73 21.91 6.08
CA LEU A 402 -16.53 23.33 5.80
C LEU A 402 -15.75 23.58 4.51
N LEU A 403 -14.76 22.73 4.22
CA LEU A 403 -13.98 22.77 2.98
C LEU A 403 -14.73 22.16 1.78
N GLY A 404 -15.92 21.60 1.96
CA GLY A 404 -16.67 20.92 0.91
C GLY A 404 -16.04 19.60 0.44
N LEU A 405 -15.21 18.97 1.27
CA LEU A 405 -14.53 17.72 0.96
C LEU A 405 -15.36 16.48 1.33
N GLY A 406 -16.25 16.59 2.34
CA GLY A 406 -17.01 15.45 2.83
C GLY A 406 -16.12 14.34 3.41
N ALA A 407 -16.60 13.10 3.42
CA ALA A 407 -15.79 11.93 3.73
C ALA A 407 -14.90 11.61 2.50
N THR A 408 -13.82 12.35 2.37
CA THR A 408 -12.88 12.25 1.25
C THR A 408 -11.96 11.04 1.39
N HIS A 409 -11.25 10.70 0.33
CA HIS A 409 -10.28 9.60 0.30
C HIS A 409 -9.31 9.65 1.48
N GLY A 410 -9.13 8.52 2.16
CA GLY A 410 -8.23 8.37 3.30
C GLY A 410 -8.68 9.05 4.60
N SER A 411 -9.88 9.67 4.64
CA SER A 411 -10.36 10.33 5.87
C SER A 411 -10.68 9.35 7.00
N GLU A 412 -10.97 8.09 6.69
CA GLU A 412 -11.22 7.02 7.65
C GLU A 412 -9.94 6.50 8.34
N ILE A 413 -8.77 6.68 7.74
CA ILE A 413 -7.49 6.16 8.28
C ILE A 413 -7.26 6.61 9.71
N VAL A 414 -7.55 7.87 10.01
CA VAL A 414 -7.37 8.44 11.36
C VAL A 414 -8.21 7.70 12.39
N HIS A 415 -9.42 7.27 12.01
CA HIS A 415 -10.34 6.53 12.87
C HIS A 415 -9.88 5.08 13.03
N VAL A 416 -9.51 4.41 11.95
CA VAL A 416 -9.04 3.01 11.94
C VAL A 416 -7.73 2.87 12.73
N GLN A 417 -6.78 3.77 12.52
CA GLN A 417 -5.47 3.74 13.18
C GLN A 417 -5.47 4.41 14.57
N HIS A 418 -6.60 4.96 15.03
CA HIS A 418 -6.69 5.78 16.24
C HIS A 418 -5.62 6.89 16.32
N SER A 419 -5.25 7.45 15.16
CA SER A 419 -4.10 8.36 15.02
C SER A 419 -4.47 9.85 15.17
N TYR A 420 -5.42 10.17 16.06
CA TYR A 420 -5.89 11.54 16.32
C TYR A 420 -4.80 12.51 16.80
N GLY A 421 -3.69 11.99 17.32
CA GLY A 421 -2.50 12.79 17.70
C GLY A 421 -1.60 13.15 16.51
N SER A 422 -1.77 12.54 15.35
CA SER A 422 -1.00 12.84 14.14
C SER A 422 -1.32 14.23 13.58
N TYR A 423 -0.50 14.73 12.65
CA TYR A 423 -0.75 16.02 11.99
C TYR A 423 -2.12 16.07 11.30
N LEU A 424 -2.48 15.02 10.56
CA LEU A 424 -3.80 14.90 9.93
C LEU A 424 -4.91 14.68 10.98
N GLY A 425 -4.70 13.80 11.97
CA GLY A 425 -5.67 13.50 13.01
C GLY A 425 -6.08 14.71 13.86
N ARG A 426 -5.18 15.69 14.03
CA ARG A 426 -5.55 16.98 14.68
C ARG A 426 -6.37 17.91 13.80
N LYS A 427 -6.51 17.62 12.52
CA LYS A 427 -7.32 18.37 11.54
C LYS A 427 -8.70 17.76 11.31
N VAL A 428 -8.88 16.51 11.67
CA VAL A 428 -10.10 15.70 11.65
C VAL A 428 -10.75 15.71 13.03
#